data_e0f96718fab49ed76b8bd15605e4704c
#
_entry.id   e0f96718fab49ed76b8bd15605e4704c
#
_cell.length_a   1.000
_cell.length_b   1.000
_cell.length_c   1.000
_cell.angle_alpha   90.00
_cell.angle_beta   90.00
_cell.angle_gamma   90.00
#
_symmetry.space_group_name_H-M   'P 1'
#
loop_
_entity.id
_entity.type
_entity.pdbx_description
1 polymer ?
#
loop_
_entity_poly.entity_id
_entity_poly.type
_entity_poly.pdbx_seq_one_letter_code
_entity_poly.pdbx_strand_id
1 'polypeptide(L)'
;FLDDGTLMITSGDGFDFRESAQFLDNHFGKVLRINDDGSIPEDNPFVNVSGALPEIWSYGIRNPQGIFQDKDGLVYENEHGPRGGDELNILKPGLNYGWPAITHGIDYSGALISPFKEKEGMEQPIYYWTPSIAPSGMTIYEKDLFPEWKNKIFISNLVYQDVRLLELNENKEVISEEILFKEIGKRIRNIITLSNGAVSYTHLRAHETLAD
;
A
#
# COMPACT_ATOMS: atom_id res chain seq x y z
N PHE A 1 -1.89 13.83 2.66
CA PHE A 1 -1.51 14.93 1.78
C PHE A 1 -0.08 14.73 1.30
N LEU A 2 0.19 15.08 0.05
CA LEU A 2 1.53 15.16 -0.51
C LEU A 2 2.16 16.52 -0.19
N ASP A 3 3.47 16.64 -0.42
CA ASP A 3 4.20 17.89 -0.17
C ASP A 3 3.73 19.06 -1.05
N ASP A 4 3.12 18.76 -2.21
CA ASP A 4 2.52 19.76 -3.10
C ASP A 4 1.11 20.23 -2.66
N GLY A 5 0.60 19.71 -1.53
CA GLY A 5 -0.70 20.01 -0.97
C GLY A 5 -1.87 19.22 -1.56
N THR A 6 -1.63 18.34 -2.54
CA THR A 6 -2.68 17.46 -3.07
C THR A 6 -2.96 16.30 -2.12
N LEU A 7 -4.14 15.71 -2.21
CA LEU A 7 -4.57 14.57 -1.41
C LEU A 7 -4.58 13.30 -2.25
N MET A 8 -3.90 12.25 -1.78
CA MET A 8 -4.06 10.92 -2.31
C MET A 8 -5.10 10.13 -1.52
N ILE A 9 -5.94 9.39 -2.26
CA ILE A 9 -7.00 8.54 -1.73
C ILE A 9 -6.85 7.15 -2.35
N THR A 10 -6.80 6.13 -1.51
CA THR A 10 -6.73 4.74 -1.96
C THR A 10 -8.11 4.09 -1.93
N SER A 11 -8.43 3.30 -2.95
CA SER A 11 -9.68 2.56 -3.06
C SER A 11 -9.41 1.11 -3.49
N GLY A 12 -9.92 0.15 -2.71
CA GLY A 12 -9.80 -1.27 -3.02
C GLY A 12 -10.74 -1.74 -4.14
N ASP A 13 -10.57 -2.99 -4.55
CA ASP A 13 -11.35 -3.63 -5.63
C ASP A 13 -12.79 -4.01 -5.25
N GLY A 14 -13.20 -3.76 -3.99
CA GLY A 14 -14.53 -4.09 -3.49
C GLY A 14 -14.80 -5.60 -3.40
N PHE A 15 -13.76 -6.43 -3.43
CA PHE A 15 -13.76 -7.90 -3.33
C PHE A 15 -14.44 -8.61 -4.50
N ASP A 16 -15.69 -8.27 -4.82
CA ASP A 16 -16.46 -8.87 -5.92
C ASP A 16 -16.19 -8.22 -7.29
N PHE A 17 -15.50 -7.09 -7.32
CA PHE A 17 -15.28 -6.27 -8.52
C PHE A 17 -13.81 -6.24 -8.96
N ARG A 18 -13.03 -7.28 -8.64
CA ARG A 18 -11.60 -7.34 -8.90
C ARG A 18 -11.20 -7.00 -10.36
N GLU A 19 -12.00 -7.41 -11.34
CA GLU A 19 -11.73 -7.12 -12.76
C GLU A 19 -11.82 -5.61 -13.06
N SER A 20 -12.64 -4.87 -12.30
CA SER A 20 -12.78 -3.42 -12.42
C SER A 20 -11.52 -2.65 -12.07
N ALA A 21 -10.57 -3.28 -11.35
CA ALA A 21 -9.27 -2.69 -11.04
C ALA A 21 -8.47 -2.33 -12.31
N GLN A 22 -8.71 -3.03 -13.42
CA GLN A 22 -8.04 -2.80 -14.70
C GLN A 22 -8.70 -1.74 -15.59
N PHE A 23 -9.92 -1.28 -15.26
CA PHE A 23 -10.64 -0.29 -16.08
C PHE A 23 -10.52 1.11 -15.45
N LEU A 24 -10.46 2.16 -16.28
CA LEU A 24 -10.25 3.53 -15.85
C LEU A 24 -11.55 4.35 -15.67
N ASP A 25 -12.70 3.74 -15.88
CA ASP A 25 -14.03 4.36 -15.79
C ASP A 25 -14.71 4.21 -14.43
N ASN A 26 -13.96 3.74 -13.42
CA ASN A 26 -14.45 3.48 -12.07
C ASN A 26 -13.33 3.65 -11.02
N HIS A 27 -13.72 3.66 -9.73
CA HIS A 27 -12.77 3.83 -8.62
C HIS A 27 -12.30 2.52 -7.95
N PHE A 28 -12.72 1.35 -8.41
CA PHE A 28 -12.28 0.08 -7.84
C PHE A 28 -10.81 -0.19 -8.15
N GLY A 29 -10.02 -0.48 -7.12
CA GLY A 29 -8.59 -0.81 -7.25
C GLY A 29 -7.75 0.35 -7.80
N LYS A 30 -7.92 1.54 -7.23
CA LYS A 30 -7.29 2.79 -7.69
C LYS A 30 -6.58 3.53 -6.56
N VAL A 31 -5.59 4.31 -6.97
CA VAL A 31 -5.16 5.47 -6.20
C VAL A 31 -5.59 6.72 -6.93
N LEU A 32 -6.23 7.62 -6.23
CA LEU A 32 -6.77 8.88 -6.74
C LEU A 32 -5.91 10.03 -6.22
N ARG A 33 -5.79 11.11 -7.00
CA ARG A 33 -5.14 12.36 -6.57
C ARG A 33 -6.06 13.54 -6.88
N ILE A 34 -6.36 14.34 -5.86
CA ILE A 34 -7.19 15.53 -5.96
C ILE A 34 -6.53 16.71 -5.24
N ASN A 35 -6.94 17.93 -5.57
CA ASN A 35 -6.60 19.12 -4.80
C ASN A 35 -7.34 19.13 -3.45
N ASP A 36 -6.92 19.97 -2.53
CA ASP A 36 -7.53 20.14 -1.20
C ASP A 36 -8.97 20.65 -1.24
N ASP A 37 -9.35 21.32 -2.32
CA ASP A 37 -10.72 21.79 -2.59
C ASP A 37 -11.60 20.76 -3.33
N GLY A 38 -11.04 19.58 -3.65
CA GLY A 38 -11.71 18.50 -4.38
C GLY A 38 -11.64 18.63 -5.91
N SER A 39 -11.03 19.67 -6.44
CA SER A 39 -10.80 19.79 -7.89
C SER A 39 -9.70 18.83 -8.37
N ILE A 40 -9.66 18.62 -9.69
CA ILE A 40 -8.69 17.70 -10.28
C ILE A 40 -7.40 18.45 -10.65
N PRO A 41 -6.21 18.00 -10.20
CA PRO A 41 -4.94 18.53 -10.67
C PRO A 41 -4.79 18.37 -12.18
N GLU A 42 -4.36 19.44 -12.87
CA GLU A 42 -4.23 19.46 -14.33
C GLU A 42 -3.14 18.50 -14.85
N ASP A 43 -2.19 18.15 -14.00
CA ASP A 43 -1.07 17.24 -14.27
C ASP A 43 -1.38 15.76 -13.93
N ASN A 44 -2.62 15.43 -13.56
CA ASN A 44 -3.01 14.04 -13.38
C ASN A 44 -2.92 13.26 -14.71
N PRO A 45 -2.47 11.98 -14.66
CA PRO A 45 -2.11 11.24 -15.85
C PRO A 45 -3.27 10.97 -16.81
N PHE A 46 -4.52 10.99 -16.35
CA PHE A 46 -5.69 10.61 -17.12
C PHE A 46 -6.63 11.78 -17.45
N VAL A 47 -6.26 13.03 -17.14
CA VAL A 47 -7.11 14.24 -17.39
C VAL A 47 -7.59 14.35 -18.84
N ASN A 48 -6.74 13.97 -19.81
CA ASN A 48 -7.05 14.08 -21.24
C ASN A 48 -7.35 12.73 -21.90
N VAL A 49 -7.63 11.68 -21.11
CA VAL A 49 -7.90 10.33 -21.61
C VAL A 49 -9.41 10.10 -21.69
N SER A 50 -9.93 9.96 -22.89
CA SER A 50 -11.37 9.73 -23.11
C SER A 50 -11.82 8.43 -22.47
N GLY A 51 -12.87 8.50 -21.64
CA GLY A 51 -13.42 7.35 -20.92
C GLY A 51 -12.73 7.01 -19.61
N ALA A 52 -11.66 7.71 -19.24
CA ALA A 52 -11.02 7.58 -17.94
C ALA A 52 -11.52 8.65 -16.95
N LEU A 53 -11.55 8.31 -15.67
CA LEU A 53 -11.80 9.26 -14.59
C LEU A 53 -10.52 10.08 -14.32
N PRO A 54 -10.57 11.41 -14.40
CA PRO A 54 -9.37 12.25 -14.39
C PRO A 54 -8.67 12.32 -13.04
N GLU A 55 -9.34 11.96 -11.94
CA GLU A 55 -8.75 11.87 -10.60
C GLU A 55 -7.88 10.62 -10.39
N ILE A 56 -7.90 9.65 -11.28
CA ILE A 56 -7.08 8.44 -11.15
C ILE A 56 -5.60 8.81 -11.29
N TRP A 57 -4.80 8.37 -10.31
CA TRP A 57 -3.34 8.49 -10.31
C TRP A 57 -2.66 7.22 -10.79
N SER A 58 -3.08 6.06 -10.24
CA SER A 58 -2.61 4.73 -10.63
C SER A 58 -3.73 3.70 -10.44
N TYR A 59 -3.58 2.52 -11.02
CA TYR A 59 -4.63 1.51 -11.06
C TYR A 59 -4.08 0.07 -11.00
N GLY A 60 -4.98 -0.91 -10.97
CA GLY A 60 -4.57 -2.31 -10.86
C GLY A 60 -4.11 -2.69 -9.45
N ILE A 61 -4.73 -2.08 -8.43
CA ILE A 61 -4.45 -2.29 -7.00
C ILE A 61 -5.58 -3.11 -6.40
N ARG A 62 -5.26 -3.99 -5.46
CA ARG A 62 -6.26 -4.88 -4.87
C ARG A 62 -6.94 -4.28 -3.64
N ASN A 63 -6.18 -4.10 -2.57
CA ASN A 63 -6.70 -3.66 -1.28
C ASN A 63 -5.65 -2.86 -0.50
N PRO A 64 -5.44 -1.60 -0.88
CA PRO A 64 -4.42 -0.74 -0.31
C PRO A 64 -4.74 -0.41 1.14
N GLN A 65 -3.71 -0.37 2.00
CA GLN A 65 -3.84 -0.17 3.44
C GLN A 65 -3.03 1.00 3.96
N GLY A 66 -1.78 1.14 3.54
CA GLY A 66 -0.90 2.22 3.94
C GLY A 66 -0.38 2.96 2.71
N ILE A 67 -0.26 4.28 2.83
CA ILE A 67 0.35 5.14 1.82
C ILE A 67 1.22 6.18 2.51
N PHE A 68 2.40 6.46 1.97
CA PHE A 68 3.36 7.40 2.52
C PHE A 68 4.22 8.01 1.42
N GLN A 69 4.45 9.33 1.47
CA GLN A 69 5.42 10.01 0.62
C GLN A 69 6.71 10.23 1.41
N ASP A 70 7.87 9.82 0.85
CA ASP A 70 9.16 10.11 1.44
C ASP A 70 9.65 11.53 1.12
N LYS A 71 10.73 11.94 1.79
CA LYS A 71 11.37 13.27 1.60
C LYS A 71 11.88 13.52 0.17
N ASP A 72 12.04 12.48 -0.64
CA ASP A 72 12.49 12.54 -2.03
C ASP A 72 11.29 12.60 -3.00
N GLY A 73 10.05 12.63 -2.47
CA GLY A 73 8.81 12.73 -3.22
C GLY A 73 8.26 11.39 -3.72
N LEU A 74 8.91 10.26 -3.41
CA LEU A 74 8.41 8.94 -3.81
C LEU A 74 7.23 8.53 -2.93
N VAL A 75 6.18 8.03 -3.57
CA VAL A 75 4.99 7.56 -2.88
C VAL A 75 5.04 6.04 -2.76
N TYR A 76 5.04 5.56 -1.53
CA TYR A 76 4.97 4.14 -1.21
C TYR A 76 3.55 3.76 -0.85
N GLU A 77 3.16 2.57 -1.20
CA GLU A 77 1.86 1.98 -0.87
C GLU A 77 2.05 0.52 -0.50
N ASN A 78 1.31 0.04 0.51
CA ASN A 78 1.20 -1.39 0.80
C ASN A 78 -0.24 -1.86 0.70
N GLU A 79 -0.40 -3.10 0.22
CA GLU A 79 -1.70 -3.69 0.01
C GLU A 79 -1.81 -5.16 0.43
N HIS A 80 -3.03 -5.58 0.70
CA HIS A 80 -3.32 -7.01 0.90
C HIS A 80 -3.44 -7.73 -0.44
N GLY A 81 -2.65 -8.76 -0.62
CA GLY A 81 -2.91 -9.81 -1.58
C GLY A 81 -4.13 -10.65 -1.20
N PRO A 82 -4.51 -11.63 -2.02
CA PRO A 82 -5.55 -12.60 -1.65
C PRO A 82 -5.01 -13.58 -0.59
N ARG A 83 -4.78 -14.83 -0.93
CA ARG A 83 -4.07 -15.77 -0.06
C ARG A 83 -2.59 -15.79 -0.44
N GLY A 84 -1.76 -15.03 0.28
CA GLY A 84 -0.39 -14.66 -0.10
C GLY A 84 -0.34 -13.47 -1.06
N GLY A 85 0.86 -12.97 -1.32
CA GLY A 85 1.08 -11.88 -2.28
C GLY A 85 0.60 -10.51 -1.78
N ASP A 86 0.71 -10.23 -0.49
CA ASP A 86 0.67 -8.86 0.00
C ASP A 86 1.88 -8.10 -0.57
N GLU A 87 1.73 -6.83 -0.90
CA GLU A 87 2.73 -6.09 -1.67
C GLU A 87 3.14 -4.78 -1.01
N LEU A 88 4.38 -4.37 -1.30
CA LEU A 88 4.88 -3.02 -1.11
C LEU A 88 5.25 -2.47 -2.46
N ASN A 89 4.64 -1.37 -2.84
CA ASN A 89 4.77 -0.72 -4.13
C ASN A 89 5.38 0.69 -4.00
N ILE A 90 6.10 1.14 -5.03
CA ILE A 90 6.39 2.56 -5.26
C ILE A 90 5.46 3.02 -6.37
N LEU A 91 4.53 3.91 -6.01
CA LEU A 91 3.51 4.39 -6.94
C LEU A 91 4.07 5.45 -7.89
N LYS A 92 3.72 5.32 -9.17
CA LYS A 92 4.05 6.28 -10.22
C LYS A 92 2.77 6.66 -10.97
N PRO A 93 2.69 7.90 -11.48
CA PRO A 93 1.50 8.36 -12.19
C PRO A 93 1.24 7.56 -13.47
N GLY A 94 -0.01 7.18 -13.68
CA GLY A 94 -0.48 6.50 -14.89
C GLY A 94 -0.17 5.01 -14.98
N LEU A 95 0.54 4.43 -14.01
CA LEU A 95 0.99 3.05 -14.11
C LEU A 95 -0.01 2.04 -13.53
N ASN A 96 0.04 0.83 -14.08
CA ASN A 96 -0.79 -0.33 -13.75
C ASN A 96 -0.03 -1.29 -12.84
N TYR A 97 -0.54 -1.57 -11.64
CA TYR A 97 0.05 -2.49 -10.66
C TYR A 97 -0.47 -3.93 -10.79
N GLY A 98 -1.26 -4.19 -11.81
CA GLY A 98 -1.50 -5.51 -12.38
C GLY A 98 -2.64 -6.32 -11.80
N TRP A 99 -3.17 -6.02 -10.62
CA TRP A 99 -4.30 -6.78 -10.06
C TRP A 99 -5.56 -6.68 -10.94
N PRO A 100 -6.28 -7.78 -11.22
CA PRO A 100 -5.98 -9.19 -10.90
C PRO A 100 -5.26 -9.94 -12.03
N ALA A 101 -4.82 -9.26 -13.11
CA ALA A 101 -4.20 -9.87 -14.27
C ALA A 101 -2.83 -10.52 -13.94
N ILE A 102 -2.13 -9.99 -12.94
CA ILE A 102 -0.96 -10.60 -12.31
C ILE A 102 -1.15 -10.61 -10.79
N THR A 103 -0.59 -11.60 -10.10
CA THR A 103 -0.59 -11.68 -8.63
C THR A 103 0.40 -12.73 -8.13
N HIS A 104 0.98 -12.49 -6.95
CA HIS A 104 1.81 -13.46 -6.22
C HIS A 104 1.00 -14.35 -5.27
N GLY A 105 -0.31 -14.15 -5.19
CA GLY A 105 -1.23 -14.93 -4.36
C GLY A 105 -2.17 -15.84 -5.16
N ILE A 106 -2.99 -16.58 -4.42
CA ILE A 106 -4.05 -17.43 -4.95
C ILE A 106 -5.39 -17.06 -4.29
N ASP A 107 -6.49 -17.48 -4.89
CA ASP A 107 -7.82 -17.28 -4.30
C ASP A 107 -7.95 -17.96 -2.92
N TYR A 108 -8.81 -17.44 -2.06
CA TYR A 108 -9.08 -18.04 -0.75
C TYR A 108 -9.61 -19.47 -0.83
N SER A 109 -10.30 -19.81 -1.92
CA SER A 109 -10.74 -21.19 -2.23
C SER A 109 -9.58 -22.11 -2.61
N GLY A 110 -8.38 -21.56 -2.87
CA GLY A 110 -7.23 -22.27 -3.40
C GLY A 110 -7.15 -22.29 -4.94
N ALA A 111 -8.14 -21.71 -5.63
CA ALA A 111 -8.11 -21.58 -7.07
C ALA A 111 -7.05 -20.58 -7.55
N LEU A 112 -6.60 -20.74 -8.76
CA LEU A 112 -5.70 -19.82 -9.43
C LEU A 112 -6.50 -18.57 -9.87
N ILE A 113 -6.04 -17.36 -9.49
CA ILE A 113 -6.61 -16.10 -9.97
C ILE A 113 -6.02 -15.76 -11.34
N SER A 114 -4.68 -15.77 -11.41
CA SER A 114 -3.93 -15.56 -12.64
C SER A 114 -2.78 -16.55 -12.73
N PRO A 115 -2.44 -17.05 -13.91
CA PRO A 115 -1.23 -17.84 -14.12
C PRO A 115 0.04 -16.96 -14.17
N PHE A 116 -0.12 -15.64 -14.23
CA PHE A 116 0.97 -14.70 -14.42
C PHE A 116 1.33 -14.00 -13.10
N LYS A 117 2.62 -13.85 -12.85
CA LYS A 117 3.18 -13.02 -11.77
C LYS A 117 3.71 -11.70 -12.30
N GLU A 118 4.06 -11.66 -13.58
CA GLU A 118 4.55 -10.48 -14.29
C GLU A 118 3.93 -10.40 -15.68
N LYS A 119 3.77 -9.20 -16.21
CA LYS A 119 3.29 -8.95 -17.56
C LYS A 119 3.78 -7.60 -18.04
N GLU A 120 4.10 -7.50 -19.35
CA GLU A 120 4.49 -6.23 -19.97
C GLU A 120 3.41 -5.15 -19.76
N GLY A 121 3.85 -3.94 -19.37
CA GLY A 121 2.98 -2.81 -19.06
C GLY A 121 2.35 -2.86 -17.67
N MET A 122 2.78 -3.78 -16.81
CA MET A 122 2.38 -3.85 -15.40
C MET A 122 3.60 -3.78 -14.50
N GLU A 123 3.53 -2.91 -13.49
CA GLU A 123 4.60 -2.72 -12.50
C GLU A 123 4.69 -3.92 -11.57
N GLN A 124 5.89 -4.15 -11.09
CA GLN A 124 6.15 -5.16 -10.06
C GLN A 124 6.31 -4.50 -8.69
N PRO A 125 5.84 -5.14 -7.61
CA PRO A 125 6.12 -4.67 -6.27
C PRO A 125 7.63 -4.67 -5.98
N ILE A 126 8.07 -3.74 -5.16
CA ILE A 126 9.47 -3.75 -4.69
C ILE A 126 9.70 -4.84 -3.64
N TYR A 127 8.62 -5.32 -3.01
CA TYR A 127 8.62 -6.44 -2.09
C TYR A 127 7.23 -7.07 -2.00
N TYR A 128 7.17 -8.39 -1.75
CA TYR A 128 5.90 -9.08 -1.50
C TYR A 128 6.05 -10.18 -0.43
N TRP A 129 4.95 -10.48 0.25
CA TRP A 129 4.93 -11.50 1.29
C TRP A 129 4.05 -12.69 0.91
N THR A 130 4.64 -13.89 1.02
CA THR A 130 3.93 -15.16 0.95
C THR A 130 4.49 -16.10 2.01
N PRO A 131 3.73 -16.43 3.06
CA PRO A 131 2.31 -16.12 3.28
C PRO A 131 2.03 -14.65 3.58
N SER A 132 0.74 -14.25 3.46
CA SER A 132 0.27 -12.90 3.79
C SER A 132 0.58 -12.53 5.24
N ILE A 133 1.03 -11.29 5.44
CA ILE A 133 1.20 -10.66 6.75
C ILE A 133 0.01 -9.78 7.12
N ALA A 134 -0.85 -9.46 6.16
CA ALA A 134 -1.88 -8.42 6.21
C ALA A 134 -1.30 -7.07 6.64
N PRO A 135 -0.48 -6.42 5.77
CA PRO A 135 0.10 -5.13 6.06
C PRO A 135 -1.00 -4.10 6.32
N SER A 136 -0.69 -3.10 7.13
CA SER A 136 -1.66 -2.07 7.48
C SER A 136 -1.01 -0.68 7.37
N GLY A 137 -1.03 0.15 8.41
CA GLY A 137 -0.36 1.45 8.33
C GLY A 137 1.14 1.33 8.12
N MET A 138 1.72 2.33 7.46
CA MET A 138 3.16 2.42 7.28
C MET A 138 3.67 3.85 7.45
N THR A 139 4.96 3.97 7.76
CA THR A 139 5.69 5.23 7.80
C THR A 139 7.16 4.99 7.48
N ILE A 140 7.84 6.00 6.93
CA ILE A 140 9.30 5.99 6.79
C ILE A 140 9.88 6.78 7.96
N TYR A 141 10.92 6.24 8.59
CA TYR A 141 11.55 6.90 9.71
C TYR A 141 12.61 7.89 9.23
N GLU A 142 12.31 9.18 9.25
CA GLU A 142 13.17 10.27 8.76
C GLU A 142 13.74 11.15 9.88
N LYS A 143 13.66 10.67 11.13
CA LYS A 143 14.12 11.41 12.32
C LYS A 143 15.45 10.87 12.85
N ASP A 144 15.99 11.55 13.85
CA ASP A 144 17.33 11.24 14.40
C ASP A 144 17.29 10.63 15.81
N LEU A 145 16.09 10.48 16.41
CA LEU A 145 15.95 9.94 17.78
C LEU A 145 16.40 8.47 17.86
N PHE A 146 16.15 7.70 16.79
CA PHE A 146 16.61 6.31 16.65
C PHE A 146 17.43 6.20 15.36
N PRO A 147 18.74 6.48 15.39
CA PRO A 147 19.58 6.52 14.20
C PRO A 147 19.60 5.21 13.40
N GLU A 148 19.47 4.07 14.06
CA GLU A 148 19.43 2.72 13.47
C GLU A 148 18.19 2.47 12.59
N TRP A 149 17.13 3.27 12.76
CA TRP A 149 15.90 3.18 11.96
C TRP A 149 15.84 4.18 10.81
N LYS A 150 16.84 5.09 10.74
CA LYS A 150 16.82 6.19 9.74
C LYS A 150 16.70 5.68 8.32
N ASN A 151 15.75 6.25 7.56
CA ASN A 151 15.38 5.92 6.18
C ASN A 151 14.83 4.48 5.99
N LYS A 152 14.49 3.78 7.07
CA LYS A 152 13.82 2.48 7.00
C LYS A 152 12.30 2.63 7.01
N ILE A 153 11.61 1.66 6.43
CA ILE A 153 10.15 1.63 6.32
C ILE A 153 9.60 0.76 7.45
N PHE A 154 8.70 1.33 8.25
CA PHE A 154 7.88 0.58 9.20
C PHE A 154 6.56 0.19 8.53
N ILE A 155 6.23 -1.09 8.57
CA ILE A 155 4.95 -1.63 8.12
C ILE A 155 4.34 -2.42 9.27
N SER A 156 3.24 -1.92 9.81
CA SER A 156 2.45 -2.66 10.79
C SER A 156 1.65 -3.77 10.12
N ASN A 157 1.39 -4.87 10.82
CA ASN A 157 0.61 -5.97 10.26
C ASN A 157 -0.41 -6.55 11.25
N LEU A 158 -1.42 -7.20 10.67
CA LEU A 158 -2.57 -7.70 11.40
C LEU A 158 -2.48 -9.19 11.72
N VAL A 159 -1.79 -9.98 10.89
CA VAL A 159 -1.72 -11.44 11.04
C VAL A 159 -0.72 -11.83 12.11
N TYR A 160 0.52 -11.36 12.00
CA TYR A 160 1.59 -11.75 12.93
C TYR A 160 1.69 -10.85 14.15
N GLN A 161 0.89 -9.76 14.20
CA GLN A 161 0.81 -8.86 15.35
C GLN A 161 2.16 -8.23 15.69
N ASP A 162 2.91 -7.85 14.67
CA ASP A 162 4.23 -7.24 14.75
C ASP A 162 4.35 -6.06 13.78
N VAL A 163 5.52 -5.48 13.71
CA VAL A 163 5.91 -4.46 12.74
C VAL A 163 7.11 -4.98 11.95
N ARG A 164 7.04 -4.85 10.63
CA ARG A 164 8.16 -5.12 9.74
C ARG A 164 8.95 -3.84 9.53
N LEU A 165 10.26 -3.91 9.80
CA LEU A 165 11.19 -2.83 9.52
C LEU A 165 12.00 -3.23 8.30
N LEU A 166 11.79 -2.53 7.19
CA LEU A 166 12.46 -2.80 5.92
C LEU A 166 13.58 -1.79 5.66
N GLU A 167 14.72 -2.28 5.23
CA GLU A 167 15.83 -1.47 4.75
C GLU A 167 15.95 -1.59 3.24
N LEU A 168 16.06 -0.44 2.56
CA LEU A 168 16.21 -0.37 1.12
C LEU A 168 17.63 0.09 0.74
N ASN A 169 18.13 -0.45 -0.37
CA ASN A 169 19.34 0.06 -1.01
C ASN A 169 19.04 1.33 -1.85
N GLU A 170 20.08 1.88 -2.48
CA GLU A 170 19.96 3.07 -3.36
C GLU A 170 19.04 2.83 -4.57
N ASN A 171 18.90 1.60 -5.03
CA ASN A 171 17.99 1.19 -6.11
C ASN A 171 16.54 0.96 -5.64
N LYS A 172 16.24 1.21 -4.35
CA LYS A 172 14.94 0.96 -3.73
C LYS A 172 14.56 -0.53 -3.64
N GLU A 173 15.53 -1.42 -3.68
CA GLU A 173 15.34 -2.84 -3.42
C GLU A 173 15.43 -3.12 -1.92
N VAL A 174 14.54 -3.96 -1.40
CA VAL A 174 14.58 -4.38 0.01
C VAL A 174 15.75 -5.34 0.25
N ILE A 175 16.68 -4.93 1.11
CA ILE A 175 17.89 -5.70 1.44
C ILE A 175 17.83 -6.35 2.81
N SER A 176 16.95 -5.91 3.70
CA SER A 176 16.70 -6.55 4.98
C SER A 176 15.26 -6.37 5.45
N GLU A 177 14.77 -7.32 6.21
CA GLU A 177 13.50 -7.28 6.94
C GLU A 177 13.76 -7.71 8.40
N GLU A 178 13.40 -6.84 9.34
CA GLU A 178 13.47 -7.10 10.79
C GLU A 178 12.06 -7.11 11.39
N ILE A 179 11.83 -7.95 12.38
CA ILE A 179 10.56 -8.04 13.10
C ILE A 179 10.67 -7.28 14.41
N LEU A 180 9.84 -6.28 14.60
CA LEU A 180 9.78 -5.46 15.81
C LEU A 180 8.43 -5.61 16.52
N PHE A 181 8.40 -5.35 17.83
CA PHE A 181 7.20 -5.21 18.66
C PHE A 181 6.29 -6.45 18.72
N LYS A 182 6.84 -7.63 18.45
CA LYS A 182 6.09 -8.90 18.50
C LYS A 182 5.56 -9.21 19.91
N GLU A 183 6.25 -8.73 20.93
CA GLU A 183 5.89 -8.88 22.35
C GLU A 183 4.56 -8.16 22.71
N ILE A 184 4.11 -7.20 21.88
CA ILE A 184 2.82 -6.52 22.07
C ILE A 184 1.66 -7.50 21.95
N GLY A 185 1.76 -8.50 21.04
CA GLY A 185 0.76 -9.54 20.85
C GLY A 185 -0.62 -9.00 20.45
N LYS A 186 -0.66 -7.90 19.70
CA LYS A 186 -1.89 -7.23 19.23
C LYS A 186 -1.79 -6.94 17.74
N ARG A 187 -2.94 -7.00 17.07
CA ARG A 187 -3.06 -6.60 15.66
C ARG A 187 -2.77 -5.10 15.53
N ILE A 188 -1.61 -4.73 15.00
CA ILE A 188 -1.21 -3.32 14.88
C ILE A 188 -1.83 -2.75 13.62
N ARG A 189 -2.69 -1.73 13.78
CA ARG A 189 -3.46 -1.16 12.66
C ARG A 189 -2.75 0.01 11.99
N ASN A 190 -2.02 0.81 12.75
CA ASN A 190 -1.31 1.95 12.21
C ASN A 190 -0.02 2.21 12.99
N ILE A 191 0.95 2.80 12.31
CA ILE A 191 2.22 3.23 12.88
C ILE A 191 2.61 4.58 12.26
N ILE A 192 3.06 5.50 13.09
CA ILE A 192 3.48 6.83 12.66
C ILE A 192 4.75 7.28 13.37
N THR A 193 5.52 8.12 12.72
CA THR A 193 6.64 8.85 13.32
C THR A 193 6.17 10.25 13.73
N LEU A 194 6.33 10.58 15.00
CA LEU A 194 5.98 11.89 15.54
C LEU A 194 7.06 12.93 15.22
N SER A 195 6.72 14.22 15.34
CA SER A 195 7.63 15.33 15.05
C SER A 195 8.92 15.31 15.88
N ASN A 196 8.85 14.80 17.11
CA ASN A 196 10.00 14.63 18.01
C ASN A 196 10.82 13.36 17.74
N GLY A 197 10.46 12.55 16.75
CA GLY A 197 11.11 11.30 16.39
C GLY A 197 10.60 10.07 17.16
N ALA A 198 9.67 10.22 18.10
CA ALA A 198 9.05 9.06 18.72
C ALA A 198 8.15 8.32 17.73
N VAL A 199 8.09 6.99 17.86
CA VAL A 199 7.19 6.14 17.06
C VAL A 199 5.95 5.85 17.90
N SER A 200 4.79 6.03 17.31
CA SER A 200 3.48 5.73 17.90
C SER A 200 2.72 4.74 17.05
N TYR A 201 1.99 3.84 17.68
CA TYR A 201 1.17 2.87 16.98
C TYR A 201 -0.23 2.76 17.60
N THR A 202 -1.18 2.31 16.80
CA THR A 202 -2.51 1.91 17.27
C THR A 202 -2.73 0.43 17.00
N HIS A 203 -3.38 -0.25 17.94
CA HIS A 203 -3.74 -1.65 17.77
C HIS A 203 -5.27 -1.85 17.83
N LEU A 204 -5.73 -2.89 17.14
CA LEU A 204 -7.12 -3.31 17.23
C LEU A 204 -7.29 -4.08 18.55
N ARG A 205 -8.35 -3.75 19.31
CA ARG A 205 -8.84 -4.65 20.35
C ARG A 205 -9.45 -5.87 19.65
N ALA A 206 -9.33 -7.04 20.28
CA ALA A 206 -10.16 -8.16 19.86
C ALA A 206 -11.61 -7.66 19.87
N HIS A 207 -12.33 -7.80 18.75
CA HIS A 207 -13.76 -7.58 18.76
C HIS A 207 -14.33 -8.53 19.80
N GLU A 208 -14.84 -7.98 20.88
CA GLU A 208 -15.93 -8.64 21.57
C GLU A 208 -17.03 -8.72 20.51
N THR A 209 -17.20 -9.87 19.89
CA THR A 209 -18.45 -10.20 19.24
C THR A 209 -19.48 -10.07 20.35
N LEU A 210 -20.24 -9.00 20.33
CA LEU A 210 -21.52 -8.95 21.01
C LEU A 210 -22.32 -10.07 20.36
N ALA A 211 -22.27 -11.25 20.97
CA ALA A 211 -23.25 -12.29 20.72
C ALA A 211 -24.52 -11.80 21.43
N ASP A 212 -25.45 -11.28 20.65
CA ASP A 212 -26.84 -11.17 21.04
C ASP A 212 -27.47 -12.57 21.14
#